data_d7e961e93f128ea5bfa2fa00fd8f9932
#
_entry.id   d7e961e93f128ea5bfa2fa00fd8f9932
#
_cell.length_a   1.000
_cell.length_b   1.000
_cell.length_c   1.000
_cell.angle_alpha   90.00
_cell.angle_beta   90.00
_cell.angle_gamma   90.00
#
_symmetry.space_group_name_H-M   'P 1'
#
loop_
_entity.id
_entity.type
_entity.pdbx_description
1 polymer ?
#
loop_
_entity_poly.entity_id
_entity_poly.type
_entity_poly.pdbx_seq_one_letter_code
_entity_poly.pdbx_strand_id
1 'polypeptide(L)'
;MWNGGWLSVDKPMFNTKMVRTLRMNPKLILNVIYSFFLNLFHSIRSFYRFRVFADFGSTITRGSGARLIIDRRLYLGGKYIGDMVHSKSSVRMYRDSVFHVMGRVKLGPGVGIVTGPGAMLSIGDNTYITASSVVYCANRITIGRDCAIAWNTTILDTDFHHIHYPDDTENELVKPVQIGDHVWIGCNCTVLKGVTIGDNAVIGANTLVNKNVPPNCLAVGNPMRVIREDVEWKA
;
A
#
# COMPACT_ATOMS: atom_id res chain seq x y z
N MET A 1 18.72 14.80 1.54
CA MET A 1 18.08 15.20 0.27
C MET A 1 18.03 13.99 -0.65
N TRP A 2 16.92 13.32 -0.70
CA TRP A 2 16.73 12.14 -1.55
C TRP A 2 16.00 12.58 -2.83
N ASN A 3 16.74 12.91 -3.87
CA ASN A 3 16.20 13.04 -5.22
C ASN A 3 16.00 11.64 -5.80
N GLY A 4 14.95 10.95 -5.35
CA GLY A 4 14.48 9.73 -5.97
C GLY A 4 13.97 10.05 -7.37
N GLY A 5 14.79 9.81 -8.40
CA GLY A 5 14.48 10.06 -9.80
C GLY A 5 13.32 9.21 -10.33
N TRP A 6 12.12 9.47 -9.87
CA TRP A 6 10.91 9.05 -10.55
C TRP A 6 10.62 10.10 -11.63
N LEU A 7 10.62 9.65 -12.88
CA LEU A 7 10.20 10.46 -14.00
C LEU A 7 8.86 11.12 -13.66
N SER A 8 8.86 12.42 -13.54
CA SER A 8 7.66 13.26 -13.49
C SER A 8 6.96 13.10 -14.84
N VAL A 9 5.98 12.22 -14.92
CA VAL A 9 5.29 11.88 -16.18
C VAL A 9 3.95 12.58 -16.21
N ASP A 10 3.97 13.90 -16.19
CA ASP A 10 2.86 14.74 -16.67
C ASP A 10 3.06 15.19 -18.12
N LYS A 11 4.09 14.67 -18.82
CA LYS A 11 4.40 14.93 -20.24
C LYS A 11 4.06 13.71 -21.10
N PRO A 12 3.78 13.90 -22.40
CA PRO A 12 3.38 12.80 -23.30
C PRO A 12 4.38 11.66 -23.27
N MET A 13 3.88 10.43 -23.36
CA MET A 13 4.55 9.16 -23.08
C MET A 13 5.82 8.89 -23.92
N PHE A 14 6.11 9.66 -24.95
CA PHE A 14 7.25 9.50 -25.82
C PHE A 14 7.98 10.84 -26.05
N ASN A 15 8.91 11.18 -25.16
CA ASN A 15 9.87 12.22 -25.45
C ASN A 15 11.27 11.61 -25.67
N THR A 16 12.17 12.34 -26.34
CA THR A 16 13.53 11.91 -26.68
C THR A 16 14.35 11.43 -25.47
N LYS A 17 14.08 11.96 -24.27
CA LYS A 17 14.75 11.59 -23.02
C LYS A 17 14.32 10.17 -22.57
N MET A 18 13.05 9.83 -22.72
CA MET A 18 12.52 8.51 -22.38
C MET A 18 13.03 7.42 -23.34
N VAL A 19 13.09 7.71 -24.65
CA VAL A 19 13.65 6.79 -25.65
C VAL A 19 15.13 6.52 -25.36
N ARG A 20 15.90 7.50 -24.93
CA ARG A 20 17.30 7.35 -24.54
C ARG A 20 17.45 6.49 -23.28
N THR A 21 16.59 6.69 -22.27
CA THR A 21 16.56 5.89 -21.02
C THR A 21 16.17 4.43 -21.31
N LEU A 22 15.21 4.19 -22.20
CA LEU A 22 14.80 2.84 -22.61
C LEU A 22 15.93 2.07 -23.31
N ARG A 23 16.72 2.74 -24.17
CA ARG A 23 17.89 2.12 -24.82
C ARG A 23 18.99 1.70 -23.84
N MET A 24 19.09 2.35 -22.70
CA MET A 24 20.11 2.07 -21.68
C MET A 24 19.70 1.00 -20.66
N ASN A 25 18.42 0.61 -20.62
CA ASN A 25 17.93 -0.37 -19.65
C ASN A 25 16.84 -1.26 -20.25
N PRO A 26 17.20 -2.45 -20.78
CA PRO A 26 16.25 -3.37 -21.41
C PRO A 26 15.16 -3.88 -20.45
N LYS A 27 15.42 -3.95 -19.13
CA LYS A 27 14.41 -4.32 -18.14
C LYS A 27 13.27 -3.29 -18.07
N LEU A 28 13.56 -2.01 -18.36
CA LEU A 28 12.55 -0.97 -18.38
C LEU A 28 11.59 -1.13 -19.56
N ILE A 29 12.09 -1.60 -20.72
CA ILE A 29 11.26 -1.91 -21.88
C ILE A 29 10.28 -3.03 -21.52
N LEU A 30 10.77 -4.09 -20.88
CA LEU A 30 9.95 -5.20 -20.44
C LEU A 30 8.85 -4.76 -19.46
N ASN A 31 9.16 -3.88 -18.51
CA ASN A 31 8.20 -3.33 -17.56
C ASN A 31 7.13 -2.47 -18.26
N VAL A 32 7.49 -1.69 -19.28
CA VAL A 32 6.54 -0.90 -20.07
C VAL A 32 5.58 -1.82 -20.84
N ILE A 33 6.11 -2.83 -21.54
CA ILE A 33 5.31 -3.83 -22.27
C ILE A 33 4.39 -4.57 -21.30
N TYR A 34 4.91 -5.02 -20.17
CA TYR A 34 4.14 -5.72 -19.14
C TYR A 34 3.04 -4.84 -18.55
N SER A 35 3.35 -3.58 -18.24
CA SER A 35 2.36 -2.62 -17.79
C SER A 35 1.27 -2.36 -18.82
N PHE A 36 1.61 -2.38 -20.12
CA PHE A 36 0.64 -2.28 -21.21
C PHE A 36 -0.36 -3.44 -21.17
N PHE A 37 0.12 -4.69 -21.07
CA PHE A 37 -0.76 -5.84 -20.96
C PHE A 37 -1.63 -5.81 -19.69
N LEU A 38 -1.07 -5.47 -18.55
CA LEU A 38 -1.86 -5.32 -17.32
C LEU A 38 -2.98 -4.29 -17.46
N ASN A 39 -2.72 -3.14 -18.09
CA ASN A 39 -3.75 -2.14 -18.33
C ASN A 39 -4.80 -2.64 -19.33
N LEU A 40 -4.39 -3.36 -20.37
CA LEU A 40 -5.31 -3.94 -21.37
C LEU A 40 -6.29 -4.92 -20.72
N PHE A 41 -5.80 -5.81 -19.83
CA PHE A 41 -6.65 -6.80 -19.15
C PHE A 41 -7.54 -6.21 -18.03
N HIS A 42 -7.11 -5.11 -17.41
CA HIS A 42 -7.80 -4.56 -16.25
C HIS A 42 -8.57 -3.26 -16.53
N SER A 43 -8.44 -2.69 -17.73
CA SER A 43 -9.00 -1.36 -18.06
C SER A 43 -9.57 -1.28 -19.47
N ILE A 44 -10.49 -2.18 -19.81
CA ILE A 44 -11.18 -2.19 -21.15
C ILE A 44 -11.92 -0.87 -21.45
N ARG A 45 -12.23 -0.06 -20.45
CA ARG A 45 -12.99 1.20 -20.64
C ARG A 45 -12.14 2.48 -20.77
N SER A 46 -10.82 2.41 -20.66
CA SER A 46 -9.97 3.61 -20.72
C SER A 46 -8.72 3.37 -21.55
N PHE A 47 -8.89 3.21 -22.85
CA PHE A 47 -7.83 2.92 -23.83
C PHE A 47 -6.71 3.98 -23.89
N TYR A 48 -6.88 5.16 -23.29
CA TYR A 48 -5.97 6.30 -23.44
C TYR A 48 -5.19 6.68 -22.17
N ARG A 49 -5.38 6.00 -21.01
CA ARG A 49 -4.66 6.34 -19.80
C ARG A 49 -4.08 5.10 -19.14
N PHE A 50 -2.78 4.94 -19.23
CA PHE A 50 -2.05 3.97 -18.40
C PHE A 50 -2.24 4.32 -16.94
N ARG A 51 -2.89 3.46 -16.16
CA ARG A 51 -3.13 3.66 -14.73
C ARG A 51 -2.30 2.74 -13.85
N VAL A 52 -1.84 1.60 -14.38
CA VAL A 52 -0.99 0.64 -13.68
C VAL A 52 0.39 0.63 -14.30
N PHE A 53 1.40 0.83 -13.49
CA PHE A 53 2.81 0.68 -13.85
C PHE A 53 3.41 -0.40 -12.96
N ALA A 54 3.88 -1.48 -13.52
CA ALA A 54 4.34 -2.63 -12.75
C ALA A 54 5.69 -3.13 -13.23
N ASP A 55 6.53 -3.57 -12.28
CA ASP A 55 7.72 -4.34 -12.59
C ASP A 55 7.33 -5.72 -13.11
N PHE A 56 8.13 -6.22 -14.03
CA PHE A 56 7.91 -7.54 -14.62
C PHE A 56 7.79 -8.64 -13.56
N GLY A 57 6.67 -9.35 -13.62
CA GLY A 57 6.34 -10.42 -12.69
C GLY A 57 5.56 -9.99 -11.46
N SER A 58 5.30 -8.68 -11.25
CA SER A 58 4.26 -8.27 -10.30
C SER A 58 2.89 -8.71 -10.79
N THR A 59 1.99 -9.09 -9.89
CA THR A 59 0.70 -9.68 -10.28
C THR A 59 -0.48 -8.92 -9.72
N ILE A 60 -1.55 -8.87 -10.52
CA ILE A 60 -2.89 -8.46 -10.07
C ILE A 60 -3.85 -9.59 -10.42
N THR A 61 -4.49 -10.17 -9.41
CA THR A 61 -5.52 -11.19 -9.60
C THR A 61 -6.84 -10.72 -9.01
N ARG A 62 -7.94 -10.94 -9.73
CA ARG A 62 -9.27 -10.51 -9.32
C ARG A 62 -10.24 -11.69 -9.37
N GLY A 63 -10.95 -11.92 -8.26
CA GLY A 63 -12.11 -12.80 -8.19
C GLY A 63 -13.32 -12.22 -8.91
N SER A 64 -14.35 -13.01 -9.05
CA SER A 64 -15.64 -12.58 -9.62
C SER A 64 -16.20 -11.38 -8.86
N GLY A 65 -16.73 -10.38 -9.56
CA GLY A 65 -17.28 -9.16 -8.97
C GLY A 65 -16.24 -8.19 -8.34
N ALA A 66 -14.98 -8.59 -8.21
CA ALA A 66 -13.96 -7.74 -7.61
C ALA A 66 -13.67 -6.49 -8.47
N ARG A 67 -13.60 -5.32 -7.83
CA ARG A 67 -13.42 -4.03 -8.50
C ARG A 67 -12.13 -3.33 -8.07
N LEU A 68 -11.18 -3.19 -8.99
CA LEU A 68 -10.01 -2.34 -8.83
C LEU A 68 -10.34 -0.97 -9.43
N ILE A 69 -10.42 0.05 -8.57
CA ILE A 69 -10.72 1.43 -8.95
C ILE A 69 -9.44 2.23 -8.79
N ILE A 70 -8.98 2.90 -9.84
CA ILE A 70 -7.75 3.69 -9.81
C ILE A 70 -8.07 5.07 -10.37
N ASP A 71 -8.01 6.10 -9.50
CA ASP A 71 -8.34 7.46 -9.92
C ASP A 71 -7.23 8.06 -10.77
N ARG A 72 -5.96 7.88 -10.39
CA ARG A 72 -4.81 8.38 -11.15
C ARG A 72 -3.84 7.27 -11.53
N ARG A 73 -2.99 6.78 -10.62
CA ARG A 73 -1.93 5.80 -10.95
C ARG A 73 -1.60 4.87 -9.78
N LEU A 74 -1.43 3.60 -10.09
CA LEU A 74 -0.89 2.57 -9.20
C LEU A 74 0.47 2.12 -9.72
N TYR A 75 1.49 2.17 -8.88
CA TYR A 75 2.82 1.65 -9.16
C TYR A 75 3.05 0.39 -8.33
N LEU A 76 3.47 -0.70 -8.98
CA LEU A 76 3.77 -1.99 -8.35
C LEU A 76 5.24 -2.34 -8.57
N GLY A 77 5.97 -2.51 -7.52
CA GLY A 77 7.41 -2.73 -7.57
C GLY A 77 8.17 -1.41 -7.69
N GLY A 78 9.31 -1.45 -8.38
CA GLY A 78 10.18 -0.28 -8.54
C GLY A 78 11.40 -0.33 -7.61
N LYS A 79 12.43 0.42 -7.96
CA LYS A 79 13.66 0.50 -7.17
C LYS A 79 13.44 1.38 -5.94
N TYR A 80 13.21 0.76 -4.81
CA TYR A 80 13.27 1.41 -3.50
C TYR A 80 14.50 0.89 -2.76
N ILE A 81 15.30 1.80 -2.21
CA ILE A 81 16.44 1.48 -1.35
C ILE A 81 17.42 0.48 -2.01
N GLY A 82 18.01 0.88 -3.15
CA GLY A 82 19.00 0.04 -3.82
C GLY A 82 18.45 -1.32 -4.31
N ASP A 83 19.28 -2.16 -4.78
CA ASP A 83 18.89 -3.49 -5.30
C ASP A 83 18.69 -4.54 -4.18
N MET A 84 18.34 -4.13 -2.95
CA MET A 84 18.27 -5.02 -1.79
C MET A 84 17.05 -5.95 -1.75
N VAL A 85 15.98 -5.63 -2.47
CA VAL A 85 14.76 -6.45 -2.48
C VAL A 85 14.35 -6.74 -3.92
N HIS A 86 14.46 -7.99 -4.33
CA HIS A 86 14.09 -8.47 -5.67
C HIS A 86 12.71 -9.15 -5.73
N SER A 87 11.92 -9.06 -4.65
CA SER A 87 10.62 -9.72 -4.58
C SER A 87 9.58 -9.04 -5.44
N LYS A 88 8.70 -9.84 -6.03
CA LYS A 88 7.60 -9.37 -6.87
C LYS A 88 6.42 -8.94 -6.02
N SER A 89 5.79 -7.83 -6.38
CA SER A 89 4.60 -7.33 -5.68
C SER A 89 3.35 -8.04 -6.18
N SER A 90 2.37 -8.22 -5.31
CA SER A 90 1.12 -8.89 -5.65
C SER A 90 -0.09 -8.15 -5.10
N VAL A 91 -1.13 -8.05 -5.92
CA VAL A 91 -2.47 -7.61 -5.51
C VAL A 91 -3.42 -8.76 -5.78
N ARG A 92 -3.99 -9.34 -4.72
CA ARG A 92 -4.97 -10.42 -4.82
C ARG A 92 -6.30 -9.95 -4.26
N MET A 93 -7.30 -9.93 -5.11
CA MET A 93 -8.65 -9.51 -4.77
C MET A 93 -9.61 -10.68 -4.86
N TYR A 94 -10.29 -10.99 -3.76
CA TYR A 94 -11.29 -12.04 -3.74
C TYR A 94 -12.67 -11.52 -4.20
N ARG A 95 -13.64 -12.43 -4.28
CA ARG A 95 -14.98 -12.15 -4.79
C ARG A 95 -15.59 -10.89 -4.17
N ASP A 96 -16.21 -10.06 -5.02
CA ASP A 96 -16.97 -8.86 -4.66
C ASP A 96 -16.20 -7.80 -3.85
N SER A 97 -14.87 -7.95 -3.71
CA SER A 97 -14.04 -6.99 -2.99
C SER A 97 -13.78 -5.73 -3.81
N VAL A 98 -13.45 -4.65 -3.11
CA VAL A 98 -13.09 -3.36 -3.72
C VAL A 98 -11.72 -2.93 -3.26
N PHE A 99 -10.83 -2.62 -4.20
CA PHE A 99 -9.61 -1.88 -3.92
C PHE A 99 -9.64 -0.54 -4.65
N HIS A 100 -9.74 0.54 -3.88
CA HIS A 100 -9.79 1.90 -4.39
C HIS A 100 -8.45 2.61 -4.16
N VAL A 101 -7.78 2.94 -5.25
CA VAL A 101 -6.55 3.73 -5.30
C VAL A 101 -6.95 5.18 -5.59
N MET A 102 -7.06 6.01 -4.54
CA MET A 102 -7.59 7.38 -4.59
C MET A 102 -6.51 8.39 -4.98
N GLY A 103 -5.83 8.17 -6.10
CA GLY A 103 -4.78 9.07 -6.60
C GLY A 103 -3.56 8.33 -7.10
N ARG A 104 -2.36 8.77 -6.71
CA ARG A 104 -1.09 8.11 -7.02
C ARG A 104 -0.63 7.31 -5.82
N VAL A 105 -0.60 6.00 -5.95
CA VAL A 105 -0.13 5.09 -4.89
C VAL A 105 1.06 4.29 -5.38
N LYS A 106 2.06 4.14 -4.53
CA LYS A 106 3.27 3.37 -4.82
C LYS A 106 3.37 2.19 -3.86
N LEU A 107 3.38 0.99 -4.41
CA LEU A 107 3.64 -0.25 -3.70
C LEU A 107 5.02 -0.76 -4.10
N GLY A 108 5.96 -0.75 -3.17
CA GLY A 108 7.35 -1.15 -3.39
C GLY A 108 7.51 -2.64 -3.69
N PRO A 109 8.73 -3.10 -3.95
CA PRO A 109 9.00 -4.50 -4.29
C PRO A 109 8.61 -5.44 -3.14
N GLY A 110 7.97 -6.56 -3.48
CA GLY A 110 7.53 -7.56 -2.51
C GLY A 110 6.32 -7.16 -1.66
N VAL A 111 5.65 -6.04 -1.96
CA VAL A 111 4.42 -5.67 -1.26
C VAL A 111 3.29 -6.60 -1.67
N GLY A 112 2.60 -7.16 -0.67
CA GLY A 112 1.42 -7.99 -0.82
C GLY A 112 0.15 -7.23 -0.39
N ILE A 113 -0.80 -7.09 -1.31
CA ILE A 113 -2.14 -6.61 -1.00
C ILE A 113 -3.13 -7.76 -1.16
N VAL A 114 -3.92 -8.02 -0.14
CA VAL A 114 -5.00 -9.01 -0.19
C VAL A 114 -6.29 -8.36 0.27
N THR A 115 -7.36 -8.48 -0.52
CA THR A 115 -8.72 -8.09 -0.12
C THR A 115 -9.61 -9.32 -0.10
N GLY A 116 -10.12 -9.69 1.07
CA GLY A 116 -11.04 -10.80 1.28
C GLY A 116 -12.38 -10.63 0.56
N PRO A 117 -13.25 -11.64 0.56
CA PRO A 117 -14.56 -11.54 -0.08
C PRO A 117 -15.38 -10.38 0.49
N GLY A 118 -15.90 -9.50 -0.38
CA GLY A 118 -16.69 -8.33 -0.01
C GLY A 118 -15.91 -7.21 0.69
N ALA A 119 -14.61 -7.38 0.93
CA ALA A 119 -13.79 -6.42 1.66
C ALA A 119 -13.57 -5.12 0.87
N MET A 120 -13.32 -4.03 1.59
CA MET A 120 -13.09 -2.71 1.02
C MET A 120 -11.77 -2.12 1.52
N LEU A 121 -10.77 -2.05 0.64
CA LEU A 121 -9.50 -1.36 0.88
C LEU A 121 -9.49 -0.03 0.12
N SER A 122 -9.10 1.05 0.77
CA SER A 122 -8.82 2.33 0.11
C SER A 122 -7.46 2.89 0.53
N ILE A 123 -6.73 3.46 -0.43
CA ILE A 123 -5.43 4.11 -0.20
C ILE A 123 -5.43 5.47 -0.89
N GLY A 124 -5.14 6.52 -0.11
CA GLY A 124 -5.16 7.91 -0.52
C GLY A 124 -4.01 8.32 -1.44
N ASP A 125 -4.18 9.51 -2.05
CA ASP A 125 -3.19 10.07 -2.99
C ASP A 125 -1.82 10.25 -2.34
N ASN A 126 -0.77 10.09 -3.14
CA ASN A 126 0.64 10.27 -2.78
C ASN A 126 1.14 9.36 -1.64
N THR A 127 0.35 8.34 -1.25
CA THR A 127 0.77 7.35 -0.24
C THR A 127 1.67 6.30 -0.87
N TYR A 128 2.70 5.90 -0.11
CA TYR A 128 3.58 4.81 -0.50
C TYR A 128 3.77 3.79 0.61
N ILE A 129 3.83 2.53 0.20
CA ILE A 129 4.17 1.37 1.04
C ILE A 129 5.45 0.79 0.48
N THR A 130 6.50 0.73 1.30
CA THR A 130 7.79 0.25 0.83
C THR A 130 7.91 -1.26 0.89
N ALA A 131 9.10 -1.79 0.64
CA ALA A 131 9.32 -3.20 0.35
C ALA A 131 8.79 -4.20 1.40
N SER A 132 8.39 -5.38 0.92
CA SER A 132 8.07 -6.56 1.76
C SER A 132 6.95 -6.35 2.80
N SER A 133 6.12 -5.32 2.61
CA SER A 133 4.97 -5.05 3.49
C SER A 133 3.73 -5.80 3.04
N VAL A 134 2.84 -6.09 3.97
CA VAL A 134 1.58 -6.81 3.70
C VAL A 134 0.40 -6.00 4.22
N VAL A 135 -0.64 -5.84 3.38
CA VAL A 135 -1.94 -5.34 3.77
C VAL A 135 -2.97 -6.42 3.52
N TYR A 136 -3.55 -6.96 4.58
CA TYR A 136 -4.62 -7.94 4.51
C TYR A 136 -5.93 -7.33 5.00
N CYS A 137 -6.86 -7.10 4.09
CA CYS A 137 -8.15 -6.51 4.36
C CYS A 137 -9.25 -7.57 4.26
N ALA A 138 -9.78 -8.00 5.40
CA ALA A 138 -10.89 -8.94 5.47
C ALA A 138 -12.26 -8.24 5.41
N ASN A 139 -12.34 -7.00 5.89
CA ASN A 139 -13.56 -6.20 5.91
C ASN A 139 -13.29 -4.79 5.39
N ARG A 140 -12.59 -3.96 6.17
CA ARG A 140 -12.33 -2.57 5.79
C ARG A 140 -11.02 -2.04 6.32
N ILE A 141 -10.16 -1.59 5.41
CA ILE A 141 -8.95 -0.83 5.73
C ILE A 141 -8.96 0.46 4.92
N THR A 142 -8.76 1.58 5.61
CA THR A 142 -8.59 2.90 4.99
C THR A 142 -7.22 3.46 5.35
N ILE A 143 -6.45 3.86 4.35
CA ILE A 143 -5.17 4.54 4.50
C ILE A 143 -5.31 5.89 3.81
N GLY A 144 -5.02 6.96 4.53
CA GLY A 144 -5.13 8.34 4.06
C GLY A 144 -4.10 8.69 2.97
N ARG A 145 -4.07 9.96 2.63
CA ARG A 145 -3.12 10.53 1.66
C ARG A 145 -1.79 10.90 2.32
N ASP A 146 -0.75 11.07 1.52
CA ASP A 146 0.59 11.51 1.91
C ASP A 146 1.23 10.63 3.00
N CYS A 147 0.80 9.36 3.12
CA CYS A 147 1.35 8.44 4.11
C CYS A 147 2.65 7.80 3.63
N ALA A 148 3.56 7.59 4.58
CA ALA A 148 4.83 6.90 4.41
C ALA A 148 4.85 5.61 5.23
N ILE A 149 4.68 4.44 4.59
CA ILE A 149 4.70 3.14 5.26
C ILE A 149 5.99 2.43 4.89
N ALA A 150 6.88 2.25 5.91
CA ALA A 150 8.18 1.67 5.71
C ALA A 150 8.10 0.14 5.52
N TRP A 151 9.25 -0.44 5.16
CA TRP A 151 9.34 -1.86 4.78
C TRP A 151 9.01 -2.83 5.91
N ASN A 152 8.60 -4.02 5.50
CA ASN A 152 8.26 -5.13 6.40
C ASN A 152 7.15 -4.78 7.41
N THR A 153 6.21 -3.90 7.02
CA THR A 153 5.06 -3.53 7.84
C THR A 153 3.87 -4.43 7.49
N THR A 154 3.18 -4.90 8.52
CA THR A 154 1.94 -5.67 8.37
C THR A 154 0.75 -4.86 8.86
N ILE A 155 -0.30 -4.75 8.04
CA ILE A 155 -1.56 -4.10 8.39
C ILE A 155 -2.68 -5.10 8.15
N LEU A 156 -3.46 -5.40 9.20
CA LEU A 156 -4.54 -6.38 9.09
C LEU A 156 -5.74 -5.99 9.96
N ASP A 157 -6.93 -6.29 9.48
CA ASP A 157 -8.20 -5.99 10.14
C ASP A 157 -8.91 -7.23 10.68
N THR A 158 -8.19 -8.35 10.84
CA THR A 158 -8.72 -9.64 11.27
C THR A 158 -7.74 -10.42 12.15
N ASP A 159 -8.25 -11.24 13.06
CA ASP A 159 -7.46 -12.24 13.81
C ASP A 159 -7.40 -13.59 13.07
N PHE A 160 -8.12 -13.76 11.96
CA PHE A 160 -8.30 -15.03 11.21
C PHE A 160 -8.94 -16.17 12.00
N HIS A 161 -8.86 -16.19 13.31
CA HIS A 161 -9.33 -17.28 14.18
C HIS A 161 -10.18 -16.75 15.31
N HIS A 162 -11.23 -17.51 15.66
CA HIS A 162 -12.03 -17.25 16.83
C HIS A 162 -11.30 -17.69 18.10
N ILE A 163 -11.43 -16.88 19.14
CA ILE A 163 -10.97 -17.17 20.49
C ILE A 163 -12.22 -17.30 21.35
N HIS A 164 -12.46 -18.47 21.89
CA HIS A 164 -13.53 -18.73 22.85
C HIS A 164 -13.02 -18.43 24.26
N TYR A 165 -13.80 -17.69 25.01
CA TYR A 165 -13.46 -17.33 26.40
C TYR A 165 -14.25 -18.21 27.39
N PRO A 166 -13.78 -18.34 28.65
CA PRO A 166 -14.47 -19.16 29.67
C PRO A 166 -15.89 -18.71 30.03
N ASP A 167 -16.28 -17.51 29.66
CA ASP A 167 -17.63 -16.93 29.85
C ASP A 167 -18.55 -17.14 28.64
N ASP A 168 -18.21 -18.10 27.77
CA ASP A 168 -18.91 -18.41 26.52
C ASP A 168 -18.97 -17.26 25.50
N THR A 169 -18.14 -16.22 25.66
CA THR A 169 -17.97 -15.18 24.66
C THR A 169 -16.86 -15.48 23.66
N GLU A 170 -16.84 -14.77 22.54
CA GLU A 170 -15.82 -14.88 21.50
C GLU A 170 -15.23 -13.52 21.16
N ASN A 171 -14.00 -13.51 20.65
CA ASN A 171 -13.43 -12.30 20.10
C ASN A 171 -14.22 -11.85 18.86
N GLU A 172 -14.34 -10.54 18.67
CA GLU A 172 -14.79 -9.98 17.39
C GLU A 172 -13.70 -10.22 16.35
N LEU A 173 -13.95 -11.14 15.41
CA LEU A 173 -12.93 -11.62 14.46
C LEU A 173 -12.34 -10.52 13.61
N VAL A 174 -13.16 -9.55 13.17
CA VAL A 174 -12.81 -8.51 12.20
C VAL A 174 -13.21 -7.14 12.73
N LYS A 175 -12.27 -6.19 12.75
CA LYS A 175 -12.53 -4.77 13.08
C LYS A 175 -11.82 -3.88 12.09
N PRO A 176 -12.48 -2.82 11.57
CA PRO A 176 -11.87 -1.93 10.58
C PRO A 176 -10.60 -1.27 11.12
N VAL A 177 -9.64 -1.03 10.21
CA VAL A 177 -8.44 -0.24 10.48
C VAL A 177 -8.54 1.08 9.73
N GLN A 178 -8.25 2.18 10.43
CA GLN A 178 -8.22 3.52 9.86
C GLN A 178 -6.85 4.17 10.11
N ILE A 179 -6.18 4.55 9.04
CA ILE A 179 -4.94 5.32 9.07
C ILE A 179 -5.24 6.67 8.43
N GLY A 180 -5.05 7.74 9.18
CA GLY A 180 -5.31 9.11 8.74
C GLY A 180 -4.37 9.61 7.65
N ASP A 181 -4.44 10.90 7.40
CA ASP A 181 -3.60 11.57 6.42
C ASP A 181 -2.19 11.84 7.00
N HIS A 182 -1.17 11.84 6.14
CA HIS A 182 0.20 12.20 6.50
C HIS A 182 0.75 11.41 7.70
N VAL A 183 0.50 10.09 7.73
CA VAL A 183 1.00 9.19 8.77
C VAL A 183 2.31 8.56 8.34
N TRP A 184 3.31 8.56 9.21
CA TRP A 184 4.54 7.83 9.02
C TRP A 184 4.56 6.57 9.89
N ILE A 185 4.64 5.40 9.26
CA ILE A 185 4.83 4.11 9.95
C ILE A 185 6.25 3.61 9.66
N GLY A 186 7.03 3.46 10.72
CA GLY A 186 8.39 2.92 10.67
C GLY A 186 8.43 1.46 10.24
N CYS A 187 9.61 0.95 9.94
CA CYS A 187 9.78 -0.44 9.49
C CYS A 187 9.45 -1.47 10.59
N ASN A 188 9.11 -2.70 10.15
CA ASN A 188 8.81 -3.83 11.01
C ASN A 188 7.64 -3.58 11.98
N CYS A 189 6.71 -2.70 11.63
CA CYS A 189 5.52 -2.45 12.44
C CYS A 189 4.41 -3.44 12.11
N THR A 190 3.55 -3.68 13.11
CA THR A 190 2.30 -4.43 12.91
C THR A 190 1.13 -3.58 13.40
N VAL A 191 0.17 -3.30 12.50
CA VAL A 191 -1.08 -2.61 12.84
C VAL A 191 -2.20 -3.65 12.88
N LEU A 192 -2.80 -3.82 14.05
CA LEU A 192 -3.85 -4.80 14.29
C LEU A 192 -5.25 -4.23 14.05
N LYS A 193 -6.21 -5.14 13.94
CA LYS A 193 -7.63 -4.82 13.76
C LYS A 193 -8.16 -3.82 14.80
N GLY A 194 -9.12 -2.99 14.38
CA GLY A 194 -9.81 -2.04 15.24
C GLY A 194 -9.01 -0.79 15.58
N VAL A 195 -7.80 -0.64 15.02
CA VAL A 195 -6.95 0.52 15.30
C VAL A 195 -7.32 1.71 14.42
N THR A 196 -7.36 2.89 15.04
CA THR A 196 -7.35 4.18 14.36
C THR A 196 -6.03 4.90 14.66
N ILE A 197 -5.29 5.27 13.61
CA ILE A 197 -4.10 6.12 13.68
C ILE A 197 -4.50 7.49 13.16
N GLY A 198 -4.41 8.52 14.02
CA GLY A 198 -4.79 9.89 13.68
C GLY A 198 -3.81 10.54 12.68
N ASP A 199 -4.27 11.65 12.09
CA ASP A 199 -3.50 12.41 11.11
C ASP A 199 -2.15 12.88 11.69
N ASN A 200 -1.13 12.96 10.85
CA ASN A 200 0.23 13.37 11.18
C ASN A 200 0.94 12.50 12.25
N ALA A 201 0.36 11.37 12.66
CA ALA A 201 1.00 10.50 13.63
C ALA A 201 2.26 9.84 13.07
N VAL A 202 3.18 9.55 13.97
CA VAL A 202 4.42 8.82 13.69
C VAL A 202 4.43 7.53 14.51
N ILE A 203 4.62 6.41 13.86
CA ILE A 203 4.80 5.11 14.49
C ILE A 203 6.28 4.72 14.35
N GLY A 204 7.00 4.64 15.46
CA GLY A 204 8.40 4.23 15.43
C GLY A 204 8.59 2.79 14.99
N ALA A 205 9.77 2.46 14.50
CA ALA A 205 10.08 1.12 14.01
C ALA A 205 9.86 0.03 15.09
N ASN A 206 9.54 -1.21 14.66
CA ASN A 206 9.29 -2.37 15.52
C ASN A 206 8.12 -2.18 16.52
N THR A 207 7.15 -1.34 16.19
CA THR A 207 5.99 -1.08 17.06
C THR A 207 4.84 -2.03 16.73
N LEU A 208 4.25 -2.60 17.79
CA LEU A 208 2.97 -3.31 17.72
C LEU A 208 1.83 -2.33 18.04
N VAL A 209 1.12 -1.88 16.99
CA VAL A 209 -0.01 -0.94 17.12
C VAL A 209 -1.29 -1.75 17.35
N ASN A 210 -1.67 -1.89 18.63
CA ASN A 210 -2.83 -2.67 19.07
C ASN A 210 -3.92 -1.83 19.75
N LYS A 211 -3.77 -0.50 19.71
CA LYS A 211 -4.73 0.49 20.20
C LYS A 211 -4.59 1.80 19.42
N ASN A 212 -5.59 2.67 19.56
CA ASN A 212 -5.61 3.94 18.82
C ASN A 212 -4.42 4.83 19.16
N VAL A 213 -3.95 5.57 18.16
CA VAL A 213 -2.91 6.59 18.26
C VAL A 213 -3.55 7.95 17.95
N PRO A 214 -3.48 8.93 18.85
CA PRO A 214 -3.99 10.27 18.58
C PRO A 214 -3.25 10.95 17.41
N PRO A 215 -3.85 11.95 16.78
CA PRO A 215 -3.16 12.73 15.75
C PRO A 215 -1.95 13.48 16.34
N ASN A 216 -0.98 13.80 15.48
CA ASN A 216 0.25 14.53 15.83
C ASN A 216 1.07 13.88 16.96
N CYS A 217 0.98 12.57 17.15
CA CYS A 217 1.68 11.86 18.22
C CYS A 217 2.75 10.91 17.67
N LEU A 218 3.82 10.74 18.43
CA LEU A 218 4.83 9.67 18.25
C LEU A 218 4.51 8.51 19.18
N ALA A 219 4.18 7.36 18.61
CA ALA A 219 3.95 6.11 19.32
C ALA A 219 5.05 5.08 18.99
N VAL A 220 5.53 4.37 20.01
CA VAL A 220 6.64 3.41 19.86
C VAL A 220 6.46 2.18 20.75
N GLY A 221 7.04 1.07 20.35
CA GLY A 221 7.35 -0.09 21.20
C GLY A 221 6.32 -1.21 21.17
N ASN A 222 6.63 -2.25 21.94
CA ASN A 222 5.78 -3.39 22.23
C ASN A 222 5.95 -3.76 23.71
N PRO A 223 4.98 -3.39 24.56
CA PRO A 223 3.69 -2.75 24.25
C PRO A 223 3.83 -1.30 23.78
N MET A 224 2.95 -0.88 22.88
CA MET A 224 2.95 0.46 22.31
C MET A 224 2.61 1.53 23.35
N ARG A 225 3.36 2.64 23.32
CA ARG A 225 3.12 3.84 24.12
C ARG A 225 3.28 5.08 23.26
N VAL A 226 2.42 6.07 23.47
CA VAL A 226 2.64 7.43 22.99
C VAL A 226 3.73 8.06 23.89
N ILE A 227 4.81 8.52 23.28
CA ILE A 227 5.98 9.08 23.99
C ILE A 227 6.18 10.56 23.73
N ARG A 228 5.52 11.11 22.71
CA ARG A 228 5.54 12.53 22.35
C ARG A 228 4.20 12.91 21.73
N GLU A 229 3.78 14.12 22.01
CA GLU A 229 2.67 14.82 21.37
C GLU A 229 3.20 16.01 20.57
N ASP A 230 2.37 16.58 19.70
CA ASP A 230 2.69 17.74 18.87
C ASP A 230 3.93 17.54 17.99
N VAL A 231 4.08 16.34 17.43
CA VAL A 231 5.17 16.03 16.49
C VAL A 231 4.78 16.41 15.07
N GLU A 232 5.78 16.86 14.30
CA GLU A 232 5.71 17.01 12.86
C GLU A 232 6.80 16.16 12.21
N TRP A 233 6.51 15.60 11.04
CA TRP A 233 7.50 14.90 10.23
C TRP A 233 7.44 15.39 8.80
N LYS A 234 8.55 15.26 8.07
CA LYS A 234 8.67 15.65 6.65
C LYS A 234 9.37 14.53 5.89
N ALA A 235 8.89 14.23 4.66
CA ALA A 235 9.48 13.25 3.74
C ALA A 235 10.65 13.83 2.95
#